data_637a67978dff5e4d22c9726fe5c40661
#
_entry.id   637a67978dff5e4d22c9726fe5c40661
#
_cell.length_a   1.000
_cell.length_b   1.000
_cell.length_c   1.000
_cell.angle_alpha   90.00
_cell.angle_beta   90.00
_cell.angle_gamma   90.00
#
_symmetry.space_group_name_H-M   'P 1'
#
loop_
_entity.id
_entity.type
_entity.pdbx_description
1 polymer ?
#
loop_
_entity_poly.entity_id
_entity_poly.type
_entity_poly.pdbx_seq_one_letter_code
_entity_poly.pdbx_strand_id
1 'polypeptide(L)'
;VTQIYPASSVLSLREKRVALAGPPDGPLRGAASILKSGGYLVAQAEDPEGLLGLEAGIAPDLVIFDIGLPPAGAVVLVQRLRTRSFWRFVSMMLAVPAGYSRLEEALAPGINDVILAPFPAEELLDKARRLTVIPARRELNTLARVHDPRAEGGLQGGKTLNVSSNGILIESETPLVIGRMVEIDFFLPDEPEPVRASGRVVRRTSELDLLHPAYGIRFVEMAGPDQQRVDAYISTREKGGTRRPATGV
;
A
#
# COMPACT_ATOMS: atom_id res chain seq x y z
N VAL A 1 -40.89 -13.35 7.30
CA VAL A 1 -40.42 -13.02 5.94
C VAL A 1 -38.96 -12.66 6.08
N THR A 2 -38.06 -13.64 5.77
CA THR A 2 -36.62 -13.51 5.86
C THR A 2 -36.18 -12.78 4.60
N GLN A 3 -35.73 -11.57 4.74
CA GLN A 3 -35.14 -10.77 3.66
C GLN A 3 -33.70 -11.22 3.47
N ILE A 4 -33.48 -12.03 2.43
CA ILE A 4 -32.14 -12.44 1.98
C ILE A 4 -31.52 -11.24 1.26
N TYR A 5 -30.51 -10.64 1.86
CA TYR A 5 -29.66 -9.66 1.17
C TYR A 5 -28.81 -10.38 0.13
N PRO A 6 -28.81 -9.96 -1.13
CA PRO A 6 -27.91 -10.53 -2.12
C PRO A 6 -26.47 -10.17 -1.75
N ALA A 7 -25.66 -11.16 -1.47
CA ALA A 7 -24.21 -11.05 -1.43
C ALA A 7 -23.70 -10.80 -2.85
N SER A 8 -23.58 -9.54 -3.23
CA SER A 8 -22.90 -9.13 -4.45
C SER A 8 -22.30 -7.74 -4.23
N SER A 9 -21.34 -7.65 -3.30
CA SER A 9 -20.29 -6.68 -3.46
C SER A 9 -19.41 -7.18 -4.60
N VAL A 10 -19.72 -6.77 -5.83
CA VAL A 10 -18.77 -6.80 -6.94
C VAL A 10 -17.69 -5.80 -6.54
N LEU A 11 -16.72 -6.28 -5.77
CA LEU A 11 -15.42 -5.64 -5.69
C LEU A 11 -14.96 -5.49 -7.14
N SER A 12 -14.88 -4.26 -7.60
CA SER A 12 -14.28 -3.94 -8.89
C SER A 12 -12.94 -4.66 -8.94
N LEU A 13 -12.88 -5.73 -9.73
CA LEU A 13 -11.67 -6.52 -9.94
C LEU A 13 -10.71 -5.68 -10.80
N ARG A 14 -10.15 -4.63 -10.20
CA ARG A 14 -9.01 -3.95 -10.79
C ARG A 14 -7.94 -5.01 -10.99
N GLU A 15 -7.51 -5.17 -12.24
CA GLU A 15 -6.40 -6.05 -12.58
C GLU A 15 -5.19 -5.72 -11.72
N LYS A 16 -4.73 -6.69 -10.94
CA LYS A 16 -3.59 -6.52 -10.05
C LYS A 16 -2.30 -6.47 -10.85
N ARG A 17 -1.41 -5.56 -10.50
CA ARG A 17 -0.17 -5.29 -11.21
C ARG A 17 1.02 -5.74 -10.41
N VAL A 18 1.88 -6.51 -11.02
CA VAL A 18 3.14 -6.98 -10.44
C VAL A 18 4.29 -6.48 -11.30
N ALA A 19 5.29 -5.86 -10.67
CA ALA A 19 6.55 -5.56 -11.33
C ALA A 19 7.59 -6.60 -10.90
N LEU A 20 8.35 -7.11 -11.87
CA LEU A 20 9.52 -7.96 -11.64
C LEU A 20 10.76 -7.13 -11.90
N ALA A 21 11.72 -7.15 -10.97
CA ALA A 21 12.96 -6.40 -11.08
C ALA A 21 14.16 -7.34 -10.92
N GLY A 22 14.84 -7.61 -12.00
CA GLY A 22 16.01 -8.49 -12.05
C GLY A 22 16.35 -8.95 -13.46
N PRO A 23 17.55 -9.53 -13.64
CA PRO A 23 17.98 -10.04 -14.92
C PRO A 23 17.08 -11.19 -15.38
N PRO A 24 16.90 -11.36 -16.70
CA PRO A 24 16.00 -12.37 -17.26
C PRO A 24 16.40 -13.81 -16.95
N ASP A 25 17.69 -14.05 -16.71
CA ASP A 25 18.24 -15.37 -16.38
C ASP A 25 18.40 -15.61 -14.87
N GLY A 26 17.95 -14.67 -14.05
CA GLY A 26 18.04 -14.72 -12.58
C GLY A 26 16.97 -15.59 -11.90
N PRO A 27 16.90 -15.53 -10.57
CA PRO A 27 15.90 -16.18 -9.73
C PRO A 27 14.45 -15.98 -10.17
N LEU A 28 14.15 -14.88 -10.88
CA LEU A 28 12.80 -14.56 -11.38
C LEU A 28 12.46 -15.18 -12.74
N ARG A 29 13.35 -16.04 -13.29
CA ARG A 29 13.08 -16.71 -14.56
C ARG A 29 11.76 -17.49 -14.49
N GLY A 30 10.87 -17.24 -15.47
CA GLY A 30 9.55 -17.86 -15.54
C GLY A 30 8.47 -17.22 -14.65
N ALA A 31 8.83 -16.36 -13.70
CA ALA A 31 7.86 -15.70 -12.81
C ALA A 31 6.79 -14.91 -13.57
N ALA A 32 7.18 -14.22 -14.65
CA ALA A 32 6.24 -13.45 -15.47
C ALA A 32 5.14 -14.32 -16.08
N SER A 33 5.49 -15.49 -16.59
CA SER A 33 4.53 -16.44 -17.19
C SER A 33 3.56 -16.97 -16.14
N ILE A 34 4.08 -17.35 -14.97
CA ILE A 34 3.27 -17.86 -13.84
C ILE A 34 2.29 -16.78 -13.37
N LEU A 35 2.76 -15.54 -13.16
CA LEU A 35 1.89 -14.45 -12.69
C LEU A 35 0.83 -14.08 -13.73
N LYS A 36 1.18 -14.02 -15.02
CA LYS A 36 0.21 -13.79 -16.10
C LYS A 36 -0.87 -14.88 -16.14
N SER A 37 -0.50 -16.13 -15.97
CA SER A 37 -1.48 -17.24 -15.89
C SER A 37 -2.39 -17.14 -14.65
N GLY A 38 -1.91 -16.49 -13.58
CA GLY A 38 -2.69 -16.17 -12.39
C GLY A 38 -3.54 -14.89 -12.49
N GLY A 39 -3.61 -14.26 -13.68
CA GLY A 39 -4.45 -13.09 -13.92
C GLY A 39 -3.81 -11.75 -13.53
N TYR A 40 -2.48 -11.69 -13.34
CA TYR A 40 -1.78 -10.45 -13.04
C TYR A 40 -1.31 -9.74 -14.32
N LEU A 41 -1.37 -8.40 -14.31
CA LEU A 41 -0.61 -7.59 -15.27
C LEU A 41 0.85 -7.52 -14.79
N VAL A 42 1.78 -7.93 -15.65
CA VAL A 42 3.19 -8.03 -15.28
C VAL A 42 4.03 -7.07 -16.11
N ALA A 43 4.74 -6.16 -15.41
CA ALA A 43 5.83 -5.37 -15.95
C ALA A 43 7.17 -6.00 -15.54
N GLN A 44 8.20 -5.83 -16.39
CA GLN A 44 9.55 -6.33 -16.12
C GLN A 44 10.55 -5.18 -16.25
N ALA A 45 11.51 -5.15 -15.34
CA ALA A 45 12.64 -4.24 -15.35
C ALA A 45 13.91 -5.05 -15.05
N GLU A 46 14.94 -4.88 -15.86
CA GLU A 46 16.20 -5.61 -15.70
C GLU A 46 17.13 -4.95 -14.67
N ASP A 47 16.89 -3.67 -14.42
CA ASP A 47 17.71 -2.82 -13.57
C ASP A 47 16.86 -1.82 -12.75
N PRO A 48 17.47 -1.09 -11.80
CA PRO A 48 16.78 -0.09 -11.01
C PRO A 48 16.21 1.08 -11.81
N GLU A 49 16.83 1.45 -12.91
CA GLU A 49 16.39 2.58 -13.75
C GLU A 49 15.10 2.23 -14.49
N GLY A 50 15.04 1.03 -15.08
CA GLY A 50 13.83 0.49 -15.69
C GLY A 50 12.69 0.38 -14.68
N LEU A 51 12.98 -0.05 -13.44
CA LEU A 51 11.96 -0.08 -12.38
C LEU A 51 11.47 1.33 -12.03
N LEU A 52 12.36 2.31 -11.88
CA LEU A 52 12.01 3.70 -11.62
C LEU A 52 11.22 4.32 -12.78
N GLY A 53 11.46 3.89 -14.01
CA GLY A 53 10.67 4.28 -15.19
C GLY A 53 9.19 3.95 -15.05
N LEU A 54 8.81 2.95 -14.25
CA LEU A 54 7.43 2.61 -13.96
C LEU A 54 6.69 3.71 -13.16
N GLU A 55 7.41 4.62 -12.51
CA GLU A 55 6.80 5.80 -11.85
C GLU A 55 6.03 6.69 -12.83
N ALA A 56 6.31 6.59 -14.12
CA ALA A 56 5.56 7.28 -15.17
C ALA A 56 4.13 6.76 -15.36
N GLY A 57 3.84 5.58 -14.86
CA GLY A 57 2.55 4.89 -15.00
C GLY A 57 1.75 4.75 -13.71
N ILE A 58 0.98 3.68 -13.65
CA ILE A 58 0.22 3.31 -12.45
C ILE A 58 1.12 2.44 -11.57
N ALA A 59 1.17 2.75 -10.27
CA ALA A 59 1.93 1.98 -9.30
C ALA A 59 1.56 0.49 -9.33
N PRO A 60 2.54 -0.43 -9.27
CA PRO A 60 2.27 -1.83 -9.07
C PRO A 60 1.69 -2.08 -7.68
N ASP A 61 0.90 -3.14 -7.53
CA ASP A 61 0.43 -3.61 -6.23
C ASP A 61 1.53 -4.38 -5.48
N LEU A 62 2.46 -4.98 -6.24
CA LEU A 62 3.59 -5.77 -5.75
C LEU A 62 4.81 -5.59 -6.64
N VAL A 63 5.98 -5.45 -6.02
CA VAL A 63 7.27 -5.61 -6.72
C VAL A 63 7.98 -6.84 -6.18
N ILE A 64 8.49 -7.67 -7.09
CA ILE A 64 9.32 -8.82 -6.75
C ILE A 64 10.72 -8.55 -7.29
N PHE A 65 11.70 -8.51 -6.39
CA PHE A 65 13.09 -8.23 -6.72
C PHE A 65 13.93 -9.50 -6.74
N ASP A 66 14.80 -9.63 -7.70
CA ASP A 66 15.96 -10.51 -7.56
C ASP A 66 16.91 -9.93 -6.51
N ILE A 67 17.33 -10.75 -5.54
CA ILE A 67 18.27 -10.32 -4.49
C ILE A 67 19.59 -9.79 -5.06
N GLY A 68 20.03 -10.33 -6.19
CA GLY A 68 21.24 -9.97 -6.90
C GLY A 68 21.12 -8.76 -7.82
N LEU A 69 20.00 -8.04 -7.80
CA LEU A 69 19.78 -6.89 -8.70
C LEU A 69 20.92 -5.87 -8.61
N PRO A 70 21.68 -5.63 -9.71
CA PRO A 70 22.80 -4.69 -9.71
C PRO A 70 22.31 -3.22 -9.64
N PRO A 71 23.21 -2.24 -9.28
CA PRO A 71 24.59 -2.46 -8.86
C PRO A 71 24.76 -2.71 -7.36
N ALA A 72 23.81 -2.35 -6.52
CA ALA A 72 23.95 -2.34 -5.07
C ALA A 72 23.18 -3.46 -4.35
N GLY A 73 22.45 -4.30 -5.11
CA GLY A 73 21.56 -5.31 -4.58
C GLY A 73 20.16 -4.78 -4.25
N ALA A 74 19.19 -5.69 -4.23
CA ALA A 74 17.77 -5.34 -4.05
C ALA A 74 17.48 -4.69 -2.69
N VAL A 75 18.15 -5.10 -1.62
CA VAL A 75 17.92 -4.56 -0.26
C VAL A 75 18.15 -3.06 -0.19
N VAL A 76 19.29 -2.59 -0.75
CA VAL A 76 19.61 -1.15 -0.80
C VAL A 76 18.59 -0.39 -1.66
N LEU A 77 18.18 -0.98 -2.78
CA LEU A 77 17.15 -0.39 -3.63
C LEU A 77 15.82 -0.27 -2.90
N VAL A 78 15.37 -1.31 -2.22
CA VAL A 78 14.13 -1.30 -1.42
C VAL A 78 14.16 -0.18 -0.39
N GLN A 79 15.25 0.00 0.36
CA GLN A 79 15.39 1.09 1.32
C GLN A 79 15.23 2.47 0.66
N ARG A 80 15.87 2.68 -0.50
CA ARG A 80 15.72 3.92 -1.28
C ARG A 80 14.28 4.12 -1.80
N LEU A 81 13.64 3.07 -2.27
CA LEU A 81 12.26 3.15 -2.75
C LEU A 81 11.29 3.51 -1.61
N ARG A 82 11.52 3.01 -0.40
CA ARG A 82 10.69 3.32 0.77
C ARG A 82 10.69 4.80 1.17
N THR A 83 11.72 5.55 0.79
CA THR A 83 11.75 7.01 1.01
C THR A 83 10.97 7.81 -0.04
N ARG A 84 10.52 7.17 -1.12
CA ARG A 84 9.78 7.83 -2.21
C ARG A 84 8.29 7.59 -2.07
N SER A 85 7.48 8.64 -2.19
CA SER A 85 6.03 8.59 -2.01
C SER A 85 5.35 7.51 -2.86
N PHE A 86 5.74 7.38 -4.13
CA PHE A 86 5.20 6.40 -5.07
C PHE A 86 5.39 4.94 -4.61
N TRP A 87 6.55 4.60 -4.02
CA TRP A 87 6.94 3.23 -3.66
C TRP A 87 6.71 2.89 -2.19
N ARG A 88 6.50 3.90 -1.36
CA ARG A 88 6.48 3.75 0.10
C ARG A 88 5.52 2.66 0.60
N PHE A 89 4.39 2.51 -0.07
CA PHE A 89 3.33 1.60 0.35
C PHE A 89 3.11 0.42 -0.59
N VAL A 90 3.90 0.29 -1.65
CA VAL A 90 3.86 -0.86 -2.56
C VAL A 90 4.36 -2.09 -1.83
N SER A 91 3.69 -3.23 -1.96
CA SER A 91 4.20 -4.50 -1.43
C SER A 91 5.50 -4.89 -2.12
N MET A 92 6.49 -5.35 -1.34
CA MET A 92 7.82 -5.69 -1.85
C MET A 92 8.23 -7.08 -1.37
N MET A 93 8.64 -7.95 -2.29
CA MET A 93 9.08 -9.31 -2.03
C MET A 93 10.45 -9.54 -2.67
N LEU A 94 11.33 -10.30 -2.00
CA LEU A 94 12.60 -10.73 -2.57
C LEU A 94 12.52 -12.16 -3.07
N ALA A 95 13.06 -12.42 -4.26
CA ALA A 95 13.40 -13.74 -4.74
C ALA A 95 14.89 -14.00 -4.47
N VAL A 96 15.16 -15.05 -3.73
CA VAL A 96 16.52 -15.44 -3.35
C VAL A 96 16.80 -16.86 -3.83
N PRO A 97 18.04 -17.17 -4.29
CA PRO A 97 18.38 -18.55 -4.68
C PRO A 97 18.37 -19.47 -3.48
N ALA A 98 18.04 -20.74 -3.71
CA ALA A 98 18.14 -21.77 -2.69
C ALA A 98 19.58 -21.83 -2.16
N GLY A 99 19.74 -21.91 -0.82
CA GLY A 99 21.05 -21.91 -0.18
C GLY A 99 21.64 -20.49 0.03
N TYR A 100 20.87 -19.44 -0.19
CA TYR A 100 21.32 -18.08 0.14
C TYR A 100 21.62 -17.96 1.64
N SER A 101 22.88 -17.68 1.97
CA SER A 101 23.38 -17.77 3.36
C SER A 101 23.02 -16.57 4.24
N ARG A 102 22.56 -15.45 3.64
CA ARG A 102 22.27 -14.18 4.33
C ARG A 102 20.78 -13.86 4.32
N LEU A 103 19.96 -14.86 4.67
CA LEU A 103 18.50 -14.72 4.65
C LEU A 103 17.99 -13.62 5.60
N GLU A 104 18.71 -13.36 6.71
CA GLU A 104 18.38 -12.27 7.63
C GLU A 104 18.48 -10.89 6.96
N GLU A 105 19.44 -10.70 6.05
CA GLU A 105 19.54 -9.47 5.25
C GLU A 105 18.37 -9.33 4.26
N ALA A 106 17.86 -10.44 3.75
CA ALA A 106 16.71 -10.47 2.89
C ALA A 106 15.40 -10.10 3.62
N LEU A 107 15.37 -10.20 4.95
CA LEU A 107 14.26 -9.78 5.81
C LEU A 107 14.44 -8.35 6.33
N ALA A 108 15.27 -7.55 5.68
CA ALA A 108 15.52 -6.16 6.08
C ALA A 108 14.23 -5.30 6.10
N PRO A 109 14.20 -4.23 6.90
CA PRO A 109 13.06 -3.32 6.97
C PRO A 109 12.62 -2.83 5.58
N GLY A 110 11.34 -2.91 5.31
CA GLY A 110 10.75 -2.51 4.03
C GLY A 110 10.41 -3.67 3.09
N ILE A 111 10.85 -4.90 3.39
CA ILE A 111 10.50 -6.11 2.65
C ILE A 111 9.31 -6.79 3.34
N ASN A 112 8.32 -7.21 2.56
CA ASN A 112 7.10 -7.80 3.08
C ASN A 112 7.15 -9.34 3.11
N ASP A 113 7.89 -9.97 2.19
CA ASP A 113 8.05 -11.43 2.13
C ASP A 113 9.27 -11.80 1.29
N VAL A 114 9.68 -13.07 1.36
CA VAL A 114 10.77 -13.67 0.59
C VAL A 114 10.28 -14.95 -0.08
N ILE A 115 10.76 -15.21 -1.31
CA ILE A 115 10.51 -16.48 -2.00
C ILE A 115 11.84 -17.12 -2.41
N LEU A 116 11.98 -18.42 -2.18
CA LEU A 116 13.17 -19.18 -2.55
C LEU A 116 13.06 -19.69 -3.98
N ALA A 117 14.04 -19.37 -4.81
CA ALA A 117 14.12 -19.88 -6.18
C ALA A 117 15.01 -21.14 -6.25
N PRO A 118 14.64 -22.15 -7.06
CA PRO A 118 13.43 -22.22 -7.87
C PRO A 118 12.17 -22.43 -7.02
N PHE A 119 11.09 -21.77 -7.37
CA PHE A 119 9.84 -21.82 -6.63
C PHE A 119 8.74 -22.55 -7.43
N PRO A 120 7.83 -23.30 -6.75
CA PRO A 120 6.63 -23.80 -7.36
C PRO A 120 5.70 -22.66 -7.80
N ALA A 121 5.00 -22.84 -8.93
CA ALA A 121 4.06 -21.83 -9.42
C ALA A 121 2.98 -21.46 -8.38
N GLU A 122 2.48 -22.46 -7.67
CA GLU A 122 1.47 -22.28 -6.62
C GLU A 122 1.98 -21.39 -5.48
N GLU A 123 3.23 -21.60 -5.02
CA GLU A 123 3.82 -20.78 -3.96
C GLU A 123 3.94 -19.32 -4.38
N LEU A 124 4.42 -19.05 -5.61
CA LEU A 124 4.52 -17.70 -6.13
C LEU A 124 3.14 -17.03 -6.20
N LEU A 125 2.14 -17.73 -6.72
CA LEU A 125 0.77 -17.21 -6.84
C LEU A 125 0.14 -16.95 -5.46
N ASP A 126 0.34 -17.82 -4.48
CA ASP A 126 -0.19 -17.64 -3.13
C ASP A 126 0.46 -16.45 -2.41
N LYS A 127 1.78 -16.29 -2.53
CA LYS A 127 2.48 -15.12 -1.98
C LYS A 127 2.02 -13.85 -2.69
N ALA A 128 1.95 -13.83 -4.01
CA ALA A 128 1.47 -12.70 -4.79
C ALA A 128 0.04 -12.32 -4.39
N ARG A 129 -0.86 -13.31 -4.26
CA ARG A 129 -2.24 -13.08 -3.83
C ARG A 129 -2.30 -12.44 -2.45
N ARG A 130 -1.56 -12.96 -1.47
CA ARG A 130 -1.52 -12.39 -0.10
C ARG A 130 -0.99 -10.95 -0.10
N LEU A 131 0.05 -10.67 -0.86
CA LEU A 131 0.70 -9.35 -0.88
C LEU A 131 -0.07 -8.32 -1.70
N THR A 132 -0.83 -8.72 -2.71
CA THR A 132 -1.66 -7.82 -3.52
C THR A 132 -3.06 -7.59 -2.94
N VAL A 133 -3.45 -8.35 -1.92
CA VAL A 133 -4.65 -8.07 -1.10
C VAL A 133 -4.39 -6.90 -0.15
N ILE A 134 -3.10 -6.59 0.16
CA ILE A 134 -2.76 -5.35 0.87
C ILE A 134 -3.01 -4.19 -0.10
N PRO A 135 -4.04 -3.36 0.13
CA PRO A 135 -4.34 -2.29 -0.80
C PRO A 135 -3.17 -1.31 -0.89
N ALA A 136 -2.91 -0.80 -2.09
CA ALA A 136 -2.01 0.33 -2.26
C ALA A 136 -2.42 1.45 -1.29
N ARG A 137 -1.44 2.08 -0.65
CA ARG A 137 -1.66 3.21 0.25
C ARG A 137 -1.09 4.46 -0.37
N ARG A 138 -1.73 5.59 -0.10
CA ARG A 138 -1.26 6.90 -0.50
C ARG A 138 -1.18 7.81 0.71
N GLU A 139 -0.14 8.64 0.76
CA GLU A 139 -0.04 9.68 1.77
C GLU A 139 -1.24 10.63 1.69
N LEU A 140 -1.76 10.98 2.84
CA LEU A 140 -2.89 11.87 2.97
C LEU A 140 -2.67 12.73 4.22
N ASN A 141 -2.37 14.00 4.02
CA ASN A 141 -2.10 14.95 5.10
C ASN A 141 -3.25 15.96 5.22
N THR A 142 -4.43 15.46 5.56
CA THR A 142 -5.63 16.28 5.74
C THR A 142 -6.22 16.10 7.12
N LEU A 143 -7.20 16.91 7.45
CA LEU A 143 -7.95 16.76 8.69
C LEU A 143 -8.91 15.58 8.59
N ALA A 144 -9.08 14.88 9.71
CA ALA A 144 -10.11 13.87 9.90
C ALA A 144 -10.91 14.18 11.17
N ARG A 145 -12.16 13.77 11.16
CA ARG A 145 -13.01 13.70 12.36
C ARG A 145 -13.31 12.24 12.61
N VAL A 146 -13.09 11.81 13.84
CA VAL A 146 -13.39 10.44 14.27
C VAL A 146 -14.45 10.52 15.36
N HIS A 147 -15.55 9.84 15.17
CA HIS A 147 -16.61 9.72 16.14
C HIS A 147 -16.65 8.30 16.71
N ASP A 148 -16.34 8.16 17.99
CA ASP A 148 -16.58 6.92 18.74
C ASP A 148 -17.92 7.08 19.48
N PRO A 149 -19.01 6.43 19.04
CA PRO A 149 -20.33 6.59 19.66
C PRO A 149 -20.42 6.10 21.11
N ARG A 150 -19.35 5.44 21.59
CA ARG A 150 -19.27 4.93 22.97
C ARG A 150 -18.29 5.70 23.86
N ALA A 151 -17.63 6.73 23.33
CA ALA A 151 -16.71 7.57 24.10
C ALA A 151 -17.43 8.82 24.62
N GLU A 152 -17.17 9.18 25.87
CA GLU A 152 -17.55 10.49 26.40
C GLU A 152 -16.79 11.58 25.65
N GLY A 153 -17.52 12.46 24.95
CA GLY A 153 -16.91 13.53 24.13
C GLY A 153 -17.05 13.35 22.60
N GLY A 154 -17.51 12.19 22.17
CA GLY A 154 -18.03 11.88 20.81
C GLY A 154 -17.08 12.17 19.64
N LEU A 155 -16.94 13.41 19.22
CA LEU A 155 -16.22 13.82 18.03
C LEU A 155 -14.78 14.23 18.37
N GLN A 156 -13.82 13.58 17.73
CA GLN A 156 -12.39 13.82 17.92
C GLN A 156 -11.73 14.30 16.63
N GLY A 157 -10.86 15.30 16.75
CA GLY A 157 -10.00 15.73 15.63
C GLY A 157 -8.80 14.80 15.46
N GLY A 158 -8.39 14.59 14.23
CA GLY A 158 -7.18 13.86 13.90
C GLY A 158 -6.58 14.33 12.59
N LYS A 159 -5.35 13.91 12.32
CA LYS A 159 -4.65 14.13 11.07
C LYS A 159 -4.49 12.81 10.33
N THR A 160 -4.93 12.77 9.10
CA THR A 160 -4.70 11.61 8.25
C THR A 160 -3.22 11.53 7.85
N LEU A 161 -2.65 10.34 7.87
CA LEU A 161 -1.28 10.08 7.44
C LEU A 161 -1.23 9.36 6.11
N ASN A 162 -2.08 8.37 5.92
CA ASN A 162 -2.26 7.67 4.66
C ASN A 162 -3.64 7.01 4.57
N VAL A 163 -4.07 6.77 3.35
CA VAL A 163 -5.32 6.08 3.03
C VAL A 163 -5.09 4.98 2.00
N SER A 164 -5.90 3.94 2.08
CA SER A 164 -6.00 2.85 1.11
C SER A 164 -7.46 2.54 0.83
N SER A 165 -7.74 1.71 -0.16
CA SER A 165 -9.13 1.26 -0.47
C SER A 165 -9.83 0.61 0.73
N ASN A 166 -9.08 0.07 1.71
CA ASN A 166 -9.63 -0.71 2.82
C ASN A 166 -9.40 -0.09 4.19
N GLY A 167 -8.78 1.09 4.27
CA GLY A 167 -8.53 1.70 5.57
C GLY A 167 -7.67 2.95 5.53
N ILE A 168 -7.55 3.57 6.68
CA ILE A 168 -6.87 4.85 6.86
C ILE A 168 -5.98 4.78 8.11
N LEU A 169 -4.89 5.51 8.12
CA LEU A 169 -4.05 5.76 9.27
C LEU A 169 -4.25 7.20 9.72
N ILE A 170 -4.64 7.39 10.98
CA ILE A 170 -4.94 8.71 11.55
C ILE A 170 -4.11 8.91 12.80
N GLU A 171 -3.35 10.00 12.85
CA GLU A 171 -2.74 10.51 14.09
C GLU A 171 -3.81 11.21 14.91
N SER A 172 -3.92 10.89 16.20
CA SER A 172 -4.93 11.45 17.09
C SER A 172 -4.37 11.71 18.47
N GLU A 173 -4.63 12.91 19.00
CA GLU A 173 -4.31 13.28 20.37
C GLU A 173 -5.12 12.44 21.35
N THR A 174 -6.40 12.22 21.04
CA THR A 174 -7.27 11.42 21.87
C THR A 174 -7.11 9.93 21.56
N PRO A 175 -6.86 9.08 22.58
CA PRO A 175 -6.68 7.65 22.36
C PRO A 175 -7.92 6.97 21.78
N LEU A 176 -7.73 6.23 20.68
CA LEU A 176 -8.74 5.33 20.14
C LEU A 176 -8.57 3.91 20.71
N VAL A 177 -9.66 3.24 20.97
CA VAL A 177 -9.64 1.87 21.52
C VAL A 177 -9.62 0.84 20.41
N ILE A 178 -8.60 -0.02 20.42
CA ILE A 178 -8.48 -1.13 19.44
C ILE A 178 -9.72 -2.04 19.55
N GLY A 179 -10.24 -2.45 18.39
CA GLY A 179 -11.44 -3.27 18.25
C GLY A 179 -12.75 -2.50 18.16
N ARG A 180 -12.77 -1.21 18.51
CA ARG A 180 -13.99 -0.39 18.42
C ARG A 180 -14.34 -0.01 17.01
N MET A 181 -15.64 0.14 16.79
CA MET A 181 -16.21 0.76 15.60
C MET A 181 -16.24 2.27 15.79
N VAL A 182 -15.83 2.98 14.77
CA VAL A 182 -15.81 4.44 14.73
C VAL A 182 -16.38 4.93 13.39
N GLU A 183 -16.97 6.10 13.39
CA GLU A 183 -17.33 6.83 12.18
C GLU A 183 -16.22 7.81 11.84
N ILE A 184 -15.92 7.99 10.57
CA ILE A 184 -14.80 8.80 10.12
C ILE A 184 -15.25 9.69 8.99
N ASP A 185 -15.01 11.00 9.15
CA ASP A 185 -15.08 11.98 8.08
C ASP A 185 -13.67 12.46 7.78
N PHE A 186 -13.21 12.36 6.54
CA PHE A 186 -11.91 12.86 6.13
C PHE A 186 -11.96 13.50 4.74
N PHE A 187 -11.05 14.41 4.46
CA PHE A 187 -11.02 15.13 3.20
C PHE A 187 -9.94 14.57 2.28
N LEU A 188 -10.27 14.49 0.99
CA LEU A 188 -9.28 14.30 -0.07
C LEU A 188 -8.75 15.67 -0.51
N PRO A 189 -7.48 15.76 -0.98
CA PRO A 189 -6.94 17.02 -1.48
C PRO A 189 -7.79 17.58 -2.63
N ASP A 190 -7.99 18.89 -2.62
CA ASP A 190 -8.73 19.62 -3.64
C ASP A 190 -10.25 19.27 -3.73
N GLU A 191 -10.78 18.52 -2.77
CA GLU A 191 -12.21 18.18 -2.71
C GLU A 191 -12.88 18.83 -1.49
N PRO A 192 -13.98 19.57 -1.67
CA PRO A 192 -14.67 20.26 -0.58
C PRO A 192 -15.52 19.33 0.30
N GLU A 193 -15.99 18.22 -0.27
CA GLU A 193 -16.86 17.28 0.43
C GLU A 193 -16.05 16.21 1.16
N PRO A 194 -16.34 15.93 2.44
CA PRO A 194 -15.68 14.86 3.16
C PRO A 194 -16.07 13.49 2.59
N VAL A 195 -15.13 12.56 2.66
CA VAL A 195 -15.39 11.13 2.52
C VAL A 195 -15.91 10.63 3.88
N ARG A 196 -16.98 9.85 3.86
CA ARG A 196 -17.59 9.27 5.06
C ARG A 196 -17.47 7.75 5.06
N ALA A 197 -16.97 7.21 6.17
CA ALA A 197 -16.82 5.79 6.35
C ALA A 197 -17.09 5.38 7.79
N SER A 198 -17.55 4.17 7.99
CA SER A 198 -17.44 3.50 9.28
C SER A 198 -16.28 2.50 9.23
N GLY A 199 -15.59 2.33 10.35
CA GLY A 199 -14.42 1.46 10.39
C GLY A 199 -14.12 0.91 11.76
N ARG A 200 -13.29 -0.11 11.81
CA ARG A 200 -12.79 -0.72 13.05
C ARG A 200 -11.35 -0.32 13.30
N VAL A 201 -11.06 0.17 14.49
CA VAL A 201 -9.69 0.42 14.94
C VAL A 201 -8.97 -0.93 15.08
N VAL A 202 -7.93 -1.15 14.27
CA VAL A 202 -7.25 -2.46 14.19
C VAL A 202 -5.86 -2.46 14.79
N ARG A 203 -5.22 -1.30 14.87
CA ARG A 203 -3.87 -1.18 15.46
C ARG A 203 -3.60 0.22 15.96
N ARG A 204 -2.64 0.33 16.87
CA ARG A 204 -1.97 1.56 17.28
C ARG A 204 -0.51 1.47 16.86
N THR A 205 0.06 2.57 16.39
CA THR A 205 1.50 2.70 16.14
C THR A 205 2.00 4.02 16.71
N SER A 206 3.23 4.01 17.20
CA SER A 206 3.93 5.21 17.63
C SER A 206 5.22 5.24 16.81
N GLU A 207 5.26 6.13 15.82
CA GLU A 207 6.46 6.40 15.04
C GLU A 207 7.21 7.56 15.71
N LEU A 208 8.54 7.56 15.63
CA LEU A 208 9.38 8.53 16.35
C LEU A 208 9.13 9.99 15.95
N ASP A 209 8.59 10.21 14.74
CA ASP A 209 8.36 11.54 14.17
C ASP A 209 6.92 12.07 14.34
N LEU A 210 6.06 11.32 15.05
CA LEU A 210 4.69 11.74 15.32
C LEU A 210 4.55 12.41 16.69
N LEU A 211 3.76 13.48 16.75
CA LEU A 211 3.43 14.17 18.00
C LEU A 211 2.50 13.33 18.87
N HIS A 212 1.61 12.57 18.23
CA HIS A 212 0.62 11.74 18.89
C HIS A 212 0.62 10.33 18.29
N PRO A 213 0.07 9.32 19.00
CA PRO A 213 -0.08 7.98 18.45
C PRO A 213 -0.94 7.97 17.19
N ALA A 214 -0.58 7.12 16.22
CA ALA A 214 -1.42 6.90 15.07
C ALA A 214 -2.20 5.58 15.18
N TYR A 215 -3.41 5.59 14.63
CA TYR A 215 -4.35 4.49 14.68
C TYR A 215 -4.71 4.04 13.27
N GLY A 216 -4.48 2.75 12.99
CA GLY A 216 -4.95 2.12 11.76
C GLY A 216 -6.41 1.74 11.90
N ILE A 217 -7.25 2.24 11.02
CA ILE A 217 -8.68 1.97 10.99
C ILE A 217 -8.99 1.27 9.68
N ARG A 218 -9.57 0.06 9.76
CA ARG A 218 -10.05 -0.69 8.60
C ARG A 218 -11.48 -0.26 8.30
N PHE A 219 -11.75 0.15 7.08
CA PHE A 219 -13.10 0.46 6.64
C PHE A 219 -13.98 -0.80 6.69
N VAL A 220 -15.18 -0.64 7.21
CA VAL A 220 -16.22 -1.68 7.27
C VAL A 220 -17.34 -1.34 6.32
N GLU A 221 -17.71 -0.04 6.26
CA GLU A 221 -18.74 0.46 5.37
C GLU A 221 -18.33 1.83 4.83
N MET A 222 -18.56 2.04 3.55
CA MET A 222 -18.37 3.30 2.85
C MET A 222 -19.35 3.34 1.69
N ALA A 223 -19.97 4.49 1.44
CA ALA A 223 -20.86 4.66 0.29
C ALA A 223 -20.08 4.47 -1.02
N GLY A 224 -20.74 3.88 -2.04
CA GLY A 224 -20.10 3.60 -3.34
C GLY A 224 -19.44 4.83 -3.99
N PRO A 225 -20.07 6.02 -4.01
CA PRO A 225 -19.43 7.24 -4.50
C PRO A 225 -18.16 7.62 -3.73
N ASP A 226 -18.17 7.51 -2.41
CA ASP A 226 -17.00 7.80 -1.56
C ASP A 226 -15.88 6.79 -1.79
N GLN A 227 -16.22 5.51 -1.93
CA GLN A 227 -15.24 4.48 -2.29
C GLN A 227 -14.56 4.77 -3.63
N GLN A 228 -15.34 5.19 -4.64
CA GLN A 228 -14.80 5.55 -5.96
C GLN A 228 -13.84 6.76 -5.88
N ARG A 229 -14.15 7.75 -5.06
CA ARG A 229 -13.29 8.92 -4.82
C ARG A 229 -11.97 8.52 -4.18
N VAL A 230 -12.02 7.67 -3.16
CA VAL A 230 -10.81 7.12 -2.49
C VAL A 230 -9.97 6.32 -3.48
N ASP A 231 -10.58 5.43 -4.26
CA ASP A 231 -9.88 4.60 -5.24
C ASP A 231 -9.26 5.44 -6.37
N ALA A 232 -9.96 6.47 -6.83
CA ALA A 232 -9.43 7.45 -7.79
C ALA A 232 -8.23 8.21 -7.20
N TYR A 233 -8.34 8.69 -5.97
CA TYR A 233 -7.24 9.38 -5.29
C TYR A 233 -6.00 8.49 -5.18
N ILE A 234 -6.15 7.24 -4.72
CA ILE A 234 -5.04 6.29 -4.57
C ILE A 234 -4.39 5.99 -5.93
N SER A 235 -5.19 5.95 -7.00
CA SER A 235 -4.72 5.62 -8.34
C SER A 235 -4.12 6.81 -9.09
N THR A 236 -4.37 8.04 -8.66
CA THR A 236 -3.89 9.26 -9.31
C THR A 236 -2.42 9.52 -8.95
N ARG A 237 -1.64 9.95 -9.95
CA ARG A 237 -0.25 10.37 -9.78
C ARG A 237 -0.19 11.73 -9.09
N GLU A 238 0.72 11.92 -8.13
CA GLU A 238 1.11 13.26 -7.70
C GLU A 238 1.64 14.04 -8.92
N LYS A 239 0.94 15.10 -9.29
CA LYS A 239 1.51 16.12 -10.19
C LYS A 239 2.67 16.74 -9.42
N GLY A 240 3.90 16.47 -9.85
CA GLY A 240 5.11 16.99 -9.23
C GLY A 240 5.01 18.49 -9.01
N GLY A 241 4.77 18.87 -7.78
CA GLY A 241 4.81 20.26 -7.33
C GLY A 241 6.25 20.71 -7.20
N THR A 242 6.87 21.15 -8.29
CA THR A 242 8.04 22.01 -8.25
C THR A 242 7.59 23.37 -7.66
N ARG A 243 7.55 23.47 -6.35
CA ARG A 243 7.64 24.78 -5.71
C ARG A 243 9.08 25.27 -5.92
N ARG A 244 9.27 26.11 -6.94
CA ARG A 244 10.43 26.99 -7.01
C ARG A 244 10.42 27.85 -5.74
N PRO A 245 11.54 27.95 -5.01
CA PRO A 245 11.65 28.97 -3.98
C PRO A 245 11.53 30.33 -4.67
N ALA A 246 10.60 31.15 -4.20
CA ALA A 246 10.54 32.54 -4.58
C ALA A 246 11.82 33.20 -4.05
N THR A 247 12.76 33.51 -4.92
CA THR A 247 13.84 34.44 -4.69
C THR A 247 13.19 35.82 -4.57
N GLY A 248 13.00 36.24 -3.34
CA GLY A 248 12.69 37.64 -3.03
C GLY A 248 13.97 38.46 -3.11
N VAL A 249 13.90 39.54 -3.87
CA VAL A 249 14.82 40.66 -3.88
C VAL A 249 14.64 41.46 -2.58
#